data_7b410685da77e52dba4fd37d5e417c9a
#
_entry.id   7b410685da77e52dba4fd37d5e417c9a
#
_cell.length_a   1.000
_cell.length_b   1.000
_cell.length_c   1.000
_cell.angle_alpha   90.00
_cell.angle_beta   90.00
_cell.angle_gamma   90.00
#
_symmetry.space_group_name_H-M   'P 1'
#
loop_
_entity.id
_entity.type
_entity.pdbx_description
1 polymer ?
#
loop_
_entity_poly.entity_id
_entity_poly.type
_entity_poly.pdbx_seq_one_letter_code
_entity_poly.pdbx_strand_id
1 'polypeptide(L)'
;YNVKNFVEKPKAEEAPSNLAIIGRYLLTPEIFSVLENQEPGAGGEIQLTDAIDTLNKTQRVFAREFKGTRYDVGDKFGFMKTSIEYGLKHPEVQDSLTDYIIELGQKLSKEKKRKDPVIQEEIKKDLNE
;
A
#
# COMPACT_ATOMS: atom_id res chain seq x y z
N TYR A 1 10.29 -18.45 -5.73
CA TYR A 1 11.45 -18.31 -4.85
C TYR A 1 11.41 -19.38 -3.75
N ASN A 2 12.54 -19.95 -3.41
CA ASN A 2 12.71 -20.72 -2.18
C ASN A 2 13.10 -19.71 -1.08
N VAL A 3 12.25 -19.55 -0.08
CA VAL A 3 12.46 -18.54 0.96
C VAL A 3 13.43 -19.08 2.02
N LYS A 4 14.42 -18.28 2.39
CA LYS A 4 15.42 -18.65 3.39
C LYS A 4 15.00 -18.22 4.79
N ASN A 5 14.49 -17.00 4.91
CA ASN A 5 14.06 -16.39 6.17
C ASN A 5 12.97 -15.35 5.91
N PHE A 6 12.25 -15.03 6.96
CA PHE A 6 11.22 -13.98 6.99
C PHE A 6 11.56 -12.98 8.09
N VAL A 7 11.31 -11.70 7.84
CA VAL A 7 11.52 -10.64 8.84
C VAL A 7 10.30 -9.72 8.81
N GLU A 8 9.66 -9.55 9.97
CA GLU A 8 8.50 -8.67 10.09
C GLU A 8 8.94 -7.21 10.25
N LYS A 9 8.47 -6.35 9.35
CA LYS A 9 8.67 -4.88 9.37
C LYS A 9 10.11 -4.46 9.70
N PRO A 10 11.14 -4.98 8.98
CA PRO A 10 12.52 -4.59 9.24
C PRO A 10 12.74 -3.12 8.91
N LYS A 11 13.72 -2.50 9.54
CA LYS A 11 14.23 -1.21 9.06
C LYS A 11 14.83 -1.39 7.66
N ALA A 12 14.88 -0.30 6.86
CA ALA A 12 15.35 -0.38 5.48
C ALA A 12 16.78 -0.96 5.36
N GLU A 13 17.65 -0.58 6.29
CA GLU A 13 19.04 -1.06 6.37
C GLU A 13 19.19 -2.51 6.84
N GLU A 14 18.17 -3.05 7.50
CA GLU A 14 18.14 -4.43 8.04
C GLU A 14 17.38 -5.40 7.13
N ALA A 15 16.69 -4.86 6.10
CA ALA A 15 15.88 -5.67 5.20
C ALA A 15 16.77 -6.62 4.37
N PRO A 16 16.51 -7.95 4.39
CA PRO A 16 17.33 -8.92 3.67
C PRO A 16 17.18 -8.84 2.15
N SER A 17 16.11 -8.20 1.67
CA SER A 17 15.82 -8.00 0.24
C SER A 17 14.72 -6.95 0.04
N ASN A 18 14.48 -6.59 -1.22
CA ASN A 18 13.35 -5.74 -1.63
C ASN A 18 12.06 -6.52 -1.90
N LEU A 19 12.01 -7.81 -1.56
CA LEU A 19 10.83 -8.64 -1.72
C LEU A 19 9.98 -8.56 -0.46
N ALA A 20 8.77 -8.05 -0.60
CA ALA A 20 7.80 -7.97 0.49
C ALA A 20 6.78 -9.11 0.41
N ILE A 21 6.43 -9.65 1.58
CA ILE A 21 5.35 -10.63 1.71
C ILE A 21 4.04 -9.88 1.64
N ILE A 22 3.17 -10.27 0.72
CA ILE A 22 1.85 -9.65 0.58
C ILE A 22 0.79 -10.67 0.17
N GLY A 23 -0.44 -10.37 0.51
CA GLY A 23 -1.62 -11.01 -0.04
C GLY A 23 -2.05 -12.27 0.66
N ARG A 24 -1.72 -13.44 0.13
CA ARG A 24 -2.33 -14.70 0.53
C ARG A 24 -1.29 -15.75 0.88
N TYR A 25 -1.65 -16.58 1.86
CA TYR A 25 -0.83 -17.67 2.36
C TYR A 25 -1.54 -18.99 2.14
N LEU A 26 -0.80 -20.00 1.73
CA LEU A 26 -1.19 -21.40 1.78
C LEU A 26 -0.31 -22.06 2.83
N LEU A 27 -0.91 -22.39 3.96
CA LEU A 27 -0.20 -22.92 5.13
C LEU A 27 -0.69 -24.32 5.43
N THR A 28 0.22 -25.16 5.91
CA THR A 28 -0.12 -26.48 6.39
C THR A 28 -0.69 -26.40 7.82
N PRO A 29 -1.44 -27.41 8.30
CA PRO A 29 -2.05 -27.38 9.65
C PRO A 29 -1.05 -27.19 10.79
N GLU A 30 0.20 -27.55 10.62
CA GLU A 30 1.27 -27.41 11.62
C GLU A 30 1.50 -25.96 12.06
N ILE A 31 1.05 -24.98 11.24
CA ILE A 31 1.13 -23.56 11.60
C ILE A 31 0.38 -23.26 12.91
N PHE A 32 -0.72 -23.95 13.17
CA PHE A 32 -1.50 -23.74 14.40
C PHE A 32 -0.70 -24.14 15.64
N SER A 33 0.00 -25.27 15.60
CA SER A 33 0.84 -25.71 16.72
C SER A 33 2.03 -24.75 16.94
N VAL A 34 2.56 -24.13 15.86
CA VAL A 34 3.58 -23.09 15.99
C VAL A 34 3.02 -21.85 16.66
N LEU A 35 1.86 -21.36 16.21
CA LEU A 35 1.21 -20.16 16.76
C LEU A 35 0.80 -20.33 18.23
N GLU A 36 0.33 -21.51 18.63
CA GLU A 36 -0.05 -21.81 20.03
C GLU A 36 1.13 -21.70 21.00
N ASN A 37 2.35 -21.99 20.53
CA ASN A 37 3.56 -22.00 21.34
C ASN A 37 4.50 -20.82 21.08
N GLN A 38 4.06 -19.86 20.30
CA GLN A 38 4.88 -18.72 19.91
C GLN A 38 4.82 -17.61 20.95
N GLU A 39 6.00 -17.10 21.32
CA GLU A 39 6.11 -15.89 22.12
C GLU A 39 5.78 -14.64 21.29
N PRO A 40 5.25 -13.57 21.92
CA PRO A 40 5.03 -12.30 21.23
C PRO A 40 6.30 -11.75 20.60
N GLY A 41 6.20 -11.38 19.33
CA GLY A 41 7.29 -10.80 18.55
C GLY A 41 7.23 -9.27 18.49
N ALA A 42 7.52 -8.72 17.32
CA ALA A 42 7.52 -7.28 17.08
C ALA A 42 6.16 -6.63 17.45
N GLY A 43 6.22 -5.57 18.25
CA GLY A 43 5.02 -4.88 18.73
C GLY A 43 4.27 -5.57 19.87
N GLY A 44 4.79 -6.67 20.42
CA GLY A 44 4.13 -7.44 21.48
C GLY A 44 2.97 -8.32 20.99
N GLU A 45 2.88 -8.57 19.70
CA GLU A 45 1.84 -9.36 19.04
C GLU A 45 2.38 -10.72 18.59
N ILE A 46 1.51 -11.73 18.51
CA ILE A 46 1.81 -13.01 17.86
C ILE A 46 1.83 -12.76 16.34
N GLN A 47 3.01 -12.77 15.74
CA GLN A 47 3.19 -12.47 14.33
C GLN A 47 3.15 -13.75 13.47
N LEU A 48 2.29 -13.74 12.45
CA LEU A 48 2.21 -14.86 11.49
C LEU A 48 3.54 -15.01 10.71
N THR A 49 4.24 -13.92 10.43
CA THR A 49 5.54 -13.94 9.75
C THR A 49 6.58 -14.75 10.53
N ASP A 50 6.64 -14.56 11.85
CA ASP A 50 7.56 -15.31 12.74
C ASP A 50 7.17 -16.79 12.82
N ALA A 51 5.86 -17.08 12.81
CA ALA A 51 5.38 -18.46 12.77
C ALA A 51 5.76 -19.15 11.46
N ILE A 52 5.65 -18.47 10.32
CA ILE A 52 6.06 -19.00 9.02
C ILE A 52 7.58 -19.21 8.98
N ASP A 53 8.36 -18.30 9.56
CA ASP A 53 9.83 -18.47 9.64
C ASP A 53 10.20 -19.70 10.51
N THR A 54 9.49 -19.90 11.61
CA THR A 54 9.66 -21.09 12.45
C THR A 54 9.29 -22.37 11.69
N LEU A 55 8.18 -22.37 10.96
CA LEU A 55 7.76 -23.50 10.13
C LEU A 55 8.79 -23.78 9.02
N ASN A 56 9.41 -22.73 8.46
CA ASN A 56 10.42 -22.85 7.40
C ASN A 56 11.70 -23.62 7.85
N LYS A 57 11.92 -23.76 9.15
CA LYS A 57 13.04 -24.56 9.70
C LYS A 57 12.83 -26.07 9.52
N THR A 58 11.57 -26.49 9.41
CA THR A 58 11.18 -27.92 9.28
C THR A 58 10.54 -28.26 7.95
N GLN A 59 9.92 -27.28 7.29
CA GLN A 59 9.25 -27.40 5.99
C GLN A 59 9.80 -26.34 5.04
N ARG A 60 9.83 -26.64 3.75
CA ARG A 60 10.23 -25.64 2.74
C ARG A 60 9.08 -24.68 2.48
N VAL A 61 9.35 -23.38 2.61
CA VAL A 61 8.41 -22.33 2.23
C VAL A 61 8.81 -21.73 0.90
N PHE A 62 7.82 -21.58 0.03
CA PHE A 62 8.00 -21.02 -1.30
C PHE A 62 7.22 -19.71 -1.44
N ALA A 63 7.84 -18.71 -2.03
CA ALA A 63 7.18 -17.48 -2.42
C ALA A 63 6.99 -17.44 -3.93
N ARG A 64 5.83 -16.98 -4.37
CA ARG A 64 5.51 -16.73 -5.77
C ARG A 64 5.32 -15.24 -5.98
N GLU A 65 6.10 -14.68 -6.91
CA GLU A 65 5.86 -13.33 -7.39
C GLU A 65 4.53 -13.29 -8.15
N PHE A 66 3.66 -12.37 -7.79
CA PHE A 66 2.42 -12.18 -8.53
C PHE A 66 2.55 -11.06 -9.57
N LYS A 67 1.83 -11.20 -10.67
CA LYS A 67 1.70 -10.15 -11.67
C LYS A 67 0.41 -9.38 -11.38
N GLY A 68 0.53 -8.08 -11.15
CA GLY A 68 -0.63 -7.23 -10.87
C GLY A 68 -0.26 -5.97 -10.08
N THR A 69 -1.26 -5.16 -9.82
CA THR A 69 -1.12 -3.96 -9.00
C THR A 69 -1.55 -4.26 -7.57
N ARG A 70 -0.66 -3.97 -6.62
CA ARG A 70 -0.99 -4.00 -5.19
C ARG A 70 -1.70 -2.72 -4.82
N TYR A 71 -2.84 -2.84 -4.15
CA TYR A 71 -3.55 -1.72 -3.55
C TYR A 71 -3.47 -1.83 -2.04
N ASP A 72 -3.05 -0.75 -1.40
CA ASP A 72 -3.06 -0.65 0.06
C ASP A 72 -4.25 0.19 0.47
N VAL A 73 -5.15 -0.42 1.23
CA VAL A 73 -6.38 0.22 1.73
C VAL A 73 -6.37 0.41 3.24
N GLY A 74 -5.23 0.18 3.88
CA GLY A 74 -5.05 0.31 5.32
C GLY A 74 -5.08 1.75 5.83
N ASP A 75 -4.88 2.73 4.95
CA ASP A 75 -5.01 4.15 5.27
C ASP A 75 -6.10 4.83 4.44
N LYS A 76 -6.53 6.03 4.88
CA LYS A 76 -7.64 6.76 4.25
C LYS A 76 -7.33 7.16 2.80
N PHE A 77 -6.11 7.57 2.53
CA PHE A 77 -5.72 7.98 1.17
C PHE A 77 -5.63 6.79 0.24
N GLY A 78 -5.02 5.69 0.68
CA GLY A 78 -4.94 4.43 -0.06
C GLY A 78 -6.32 3.89 -0.41
N PHE A 79 -7.28 3.94 0.52
CA PHE A 79 -8.67 3.56 0.27
C PHE A 79 -9.31 4.43 -0.83
N MET A 80 -9.21 5.77 -0.73
CA MET A 80 -9.78 6.69 -1.71
C MET A 80 -9.15 6.51 -3.10
N LYS A 81 -7.82 6.41 -3.16
CA LYS A 81 -7.09 6.17 -4.40
C LYS A 81 -7.53 4.87 -5.06
N THR A 82 -7.61 3.80 -4.29
CA THR A 82 -8.04 2.49 -4.79
C THR A 82 -9.46 2.53 -5.32
N SER A 83 -10.38 3.20 -4.60
CA SER A 83 -11.78 3.35 -5.03
C SER A 83 -11.88 4.07 -6.37
N ILE A 84 -11.11 5.14 -6.57
CA ILE A 84 -11.05 5.87 -7.84
C ILE A 84 -10.52 4.95 -8.96
N GLU A 85 -9.37 4.30 -8.74
CA GLU A 85 -8.76 3.45 -9.76
C GLU A 85 -9.63 2.24 -10.15
N TYR A 86 -10.39 1.69 -9.21
CA TYR A 86 -11.36 0.62 -9.51
C TYR A 86 -12.61 1.17 -10.21
N GLY A 87 -13.10 2.33 -9.82
CA GLY A 87 -14.21 3.00 -10.50
C GLY A 87 -13.90 3.28 -11.96
N LEU A 88 -12.68 3.73 -12.29
CA LEU A 88 -12.22 3.94 -13.67
C LEU A 88 -12.13 2.66 -14.51
N LYS A 89 -12.18 1.49 -13.89
CA LYS A 89 -12.21 0.18 -14.58
C LYS A 89 -13.61 -0.43 -14.63
N HIS A 90 -14.57 0.16 -13.93
CA HIS A 90 -15.92 -0.38 -13.84
C HIS A 90 -16.80 0.10 -15.01
N PRO A 91 -17.36 -0.80 -15.84
CA PRO A 91 -18.03 -0.42 -17.10
C PRO A 91 -19.17 0.58 -16.95
N GLU A 92 -19.89 0.54 -15.83
CA GLU A 92 -21.08 1.39 -15.61
C GLU A 92 -20.74 2.81 -15.15
N VAL A 93 -19.54 3.04 -14.59
CA VAL A 93 -19.18 4.33 -13.98
C VAL A 93 -17.93 4.98 -14.53
N GLN A 94 -17.13 4.25 -15.32
CA GLN A 94 -15.82 4.71 -15.80
C GLN A 94 -15.90 6.06 -16.53
N ASP A 95 -16.86 6.24 -17.42
CA ASP A 95 -16.97 7.45 -18.24
C ASP A 95 -17.37 8.66 -17.38
N SER A 96 -18.43 8.53 -16.59
CA SER A 96 -18.88 9.59 -15.68
C SER A 96 -17.83 9.95 -14.62
N LEU A 97 -17.09 8.95 -14.12
CA LEU A 97 -16.02 9.18 -13.16
C LEU A 97 -14.83 9.88 -13.81
N THR A 98 -14.49 9.52 -15.05
CA THR A 98 -13.43 10.17 -15.83
C THR A 98 -13.74 11.65 -16.03
N ASP A 99 -14.95 11.99 -16.50
CA ASP A 99 -15.39 13.35 -16.72
C ASP A 99 -15.35 14.17 -15.41
N TYR A 100 -15.86 13.60 -14.33
CA TYR A 100 -15.84 14.22 -13.01
C TYR A 100 -14.41 14.50 -12.50
N ILE A 101 -13.50 13.55 -12.68
CA ILE A 101 -12.09 13.72 -12.25
C ILE A 101 -11.42 14.83 -13.06
N ILE A 102 -11.68 14.91 -14.37
CA ILE A 102 -11.14 15.97 -15.23
C ILE A 102 -11.66 17.34 -14.77
N GLU A 103 -12.97 17.48 -14.55
CA GLU A 103 -13.58 18.72 -14.07
C GLU A 103 -13.00 19.14 -12.70
N LEU A 104 -12.96 18.20 -11.76
CA LEU A 104 -12.43 18.42 -10.42
C LEU A 104 -10.96 18.84 -10.47
N GLY A 105 -10.14 18.16 -11.29
CA GLY A 105 -8.73 18.48 -11.48
C GLY A 105 -8.50 19.90 -12.01
N GLN A 106 -9.32 20.33 -12.98
CA GLN A 106 -9.27 21.70 -13.51
C GLN A 106 -9.63 22.73 -12.44
N LYS A 107 -10.68 22.46 -11.63
CA LYS A 107 -11.08 23.35 -10.53
C LYS A 107 -9.98 23.47 -9.49
N LEU A 108 -9.44 22.37 -9.02
CA LEU A 108 -8.37 22.34 -8.01
C LEU A 108 -7.09 23.01 -8.52
N SER A 109 -6.75 22.84 -9.79
CA SER A 109 -5.59 23.50 -10.40
C SER A 109 -5.75 25.03 -10.40
N LYS A 110 -6.94 25.55 -10.73
CA LYS A 110 -7.24 26.98 -10.67
C LYS A 110 -7.16 27.52 -9.23
N GLU A 111 -7.69 26.77 -8.26
CA GLU A 111 -7.65 27.15 -6.85
C GLU A 111 -6.22 27.16 -6.30
N LYS A 112 -5.39 26.19 -6.70
CA LYS A 112 -3.97 26.12 -6.29
C LYS A 112 -3.20 27.32 -6.83
N LYS A 113 -3.38 27.68 -8.10
CA LYS A 113 -2.77 28.88 -8.70
C LYS A 113 -3.18 30.17 -7.98
N ARG A 114 -4.46 30.33 -7.61
CA ARG A 114 -4.93 31.49 -6.85
C ARG A 114 -4.33 31.63 -5.45
N LYS A 115 -3.91 30.50 -4.84
CA LYS A 115 -3.27 30.47 -3.52
C LYS A 115 -1.75 30.56 -3.58
N ASP A 116 -1.15 30.57 -4.76
CA ASP A 116 0.29 30.67 -4.93
C ASP A 116 0.76 32.08 -4.54
N PRO A 117 1.69 32.24 -3.60
CA PRO A 117 2.15 33.55 -3.14
C PRO A 117 2.73 34.41 -4.25
N VAL A 118 3.44 33.80 -5.21
CA VAL A 118 4.04 34.53 -6.35
C VAL A 118 2.96 35.13 -7.23
N ILE A 119 1.93 34.36 -7.55
CA ILE A 119 0.79 34.85 -8.37
C ILE A 119 -0.01 35.92 -7.61
N GLN A 120 -0.15 35.79 -6.30
CA GLN A 120 -0.82 36.79 -5.47
C GLN A 120 -0.08 38.12 -5.45
N GLU A 121 1.25 38.13 -5.48
CA GLU A 121 2.05 39.35 -5.58
C GLU A 121 1.95 40.01 -6.96
N GLU A 122 1.93 39.23 -8.05
CA GLU A 122 1.72 39.75 -9.42
C GLU A 122 0.35 40.43 -9.54
N ILE A 123 -0.71 39.76 -9.11
CA ILE A 123 -2.08 40.30 -9.14
C ILE A 123 -2.17 41.61 -8.33
N LYS A 124 -1.48 41.73 -7.18
CA LYS A 124 -1.47 42.94 -6.37
C LYS A 124 -0.72 44.10 -7.06
N LYS A 125 0.30 43.85 -7.85
CA LYS A 125 1.01 44.85 -8.63
C LYS A 125 0.13 45.42 -9.76
N ASP A 126 -0.52 44.53 -10.50
CA ASP A 126 -1.39 44.92 -11.63
C ASP A 126 -2.66 45.69 -11.19
N LEU A 127 -3.09 45.55 -9.94
CA LEU A 127 -4.24 46.29 -9.39
C LEU A 127 -3.86 47.68 -8.83
N ASN A 128 -2.58 47.97 -8.68
CA ASN A 128 -2.10 49.27 -8.13
C ASN A 128 -1.48 50.19 -9.22
N GLU A 129 -1.51 49.76 -10.48
CA GLU A 129 -1.26 50.57 -11.67
C GLU A 129 -2.58 51.07 -12.31
#